data_a1e242a9b2a85464ca88e1fbb82c093f
#
_entry.id   a1e242a9b2a85464ca88e1fbb82c093f
#
_cell.length_a   1.000
_cell.length_b   1.000
_cell.length_c   1.000
_cell.angle_alpha   90.00
_cell.angle_beta   90.00
_cell.angle_gamma   90.00
#
_symmetry.space_group_name_H-M   'P 1'
#
loop_
_entity.id
_entity.type
_entity.pdbx_description
1 polymer ?
#
loop_
_entity_poly.entity_id
_entity_poly.type
_entity_poly.pdbx_seq_one_letter_code
_entity_poly.pdbx_strand_id
1 'polypeptide(L)'
;MEQEFERILDKLATSTRSPRGRFSKANSWILLEKRLPHLQRRILSLHTMAGAAAVAVLCVLGWWAYYMFAPVPLQTVSTLAETRTVTLPDQTEIVLNRYSSLTYPERFRGKDRKVQLQGEAYFEVARNESKPFIVEVDEMK
;
A
#
# COMPACT_ATOMS: atom_id res chain seq x y z
N MET A 1 -76.77 33.41 5.60
CA MET A 1 -75.73 32.50 6.23
C MET A 1 -74.40 32.60 5.53
N GLU A 2 -74.34 32.56 4.21
CA GLU A 2 -73.06 32.60 3.46
C GLU A 2 -72.27 33.91 3.61
N GLN A 3 -73.00 35.05 3.62
CA GLN A 3 -72.36 36.37 3.80
C GLN A 3 -71.78 36.60 5.20
N GLU A 4 -72.31 35.95 6.20
CA GLU A 4 -71.78 36.04 7.57
C GLU A 4 -70.58 35.20 7.76
N PHE A 5 -70.50 34.05 7.06
CA PHE A 5 -69.35 33.19 7.06
C PHE A 5 -68.15 33.83 6.35
N GLU A 6 -68.36 34.46 5.21
CA GLU A 6 -67.31 35.22 4.49
C GLU A 6 -66.80 36.39 5.37
N ARG A 7 -67.65 37.10 6.11
CA ARG A 7 -67.17 38.12 7.05
C ARG A 7 -66.39 37.62 8.23
N ILE A 8 -66.69 36.42 8.70
CA ILE A 8 -65.90 35.75 9.78
C ILE A 8 -64.57 35.30 9.25
N LEU A 9 -64.51 34.74 8.04
CA LEU A 9 -63.23 34.33 7.40
C LEU A 9 -62.34 35.54 7.13
N ASP A 10 -62.89 36.64 6.66
CA ASP A 10 -62.09 37.85 6.40
C ASP A 10 -61.59 38.50 7.71
N LYS A 11 -62.40 38.43 8.76
CA LYS A 11 -62.00 38.85 10.11
C LYS A 11 -60.99 38.00 10.74
N LEU A 12 -61.00 36.68 10.50
CA LEU A 12 -60.00 35.76 10.93
C LEU A 12 -58.66 35.86 10.10
N ALA A 13 -58.81 36.09 8.80
CA ALA A 13 -57.64 36.31 7.92
C ALA A 13 -56.96 37.67 8.25
N THR A 14 -57.67 38.65 8.64
CA THR A 14 -57.09 39.95 9.06
C THR A 14 -56.66 39.99 10.52
N SER A 15 -57.20 39.14 11.39
CA SER A 15 -56.80 39.04 12.79
C SER A 15 -55.57 38.14 12.98
N THR A 16 -55.31 37.17 12.10
CA THR A 16 -54.06 36.44 11.99
C THR A 16 -53.00 37.31 11.35
N ARG A 17 -52.70 38.42 12.02
CA ARG A 17 -51.56 39.26 11.68
C ARG A 17 -50.34 38.37 11.75
N SER A 18 -49.84 37.91 10.60
CA SER A 18 -48.50 37.25 10.49
C SER A 18 -47.52 38.09 11.30
N PRO A 19 -46.85 37.53 12.28
CA PRO A 19 -45.92 38.30 13.12
C PRO A 19 -44.91 38.95 12.19
N ARG A 20 -44.95 40.28 12.16
CA ARG A 20 -44.20 41.17 11.26
C ARG A 20 -42.79 40.62 11.01
N GLY A 21 -42.54 40.21 9.78
CA GLY A 21 -41.18 39.99 9.28
C GLY A 21 -40.47 38.70 9.70
N ARG A 22 -41.04 37.86 10.59
CA ARG A 22 -40.37 36.61 10.98
C ARG A 22 -40.43 35.49 9.94
N PHE A 23 -41.40 35.56 9.03
CA PHE A 23 -41.61 34.54 7.98
C PHE A 23 -41.63 35.16 6.57
N SER A 24 -40.85 36.22 6.34
CA SER A 24 -40.54 36.67 4.99
C SER A 24 -39.75 35.60 4.25
N LYS A 25 -40.08 35.37 2.96
CA LYS A 25 -39.34 34.40 2.11
C LYS A 25 -37.82 34.62 2.17
N ALA A 26 -37.38 35.87 2.22
CA ALA A 26 -35.98 36.24 2.33
C ALA A 26 -35.37 35.84 3.69
N ASN A 27 -36.09 36.08 4.80
CA ASN A 27 -35.59 35.75 6.14
C ASN A 27 -35.60 34.24 6.43
N SER A 28 -36.57 33.51 5.86
CA SER A 28 -36.65 32.05 5.98
C SER A 28 -35.47 31.37 5.24
N TRP A 29 -35.10 31.94 4.11
CA TRP A 29 -33.97 31.42 3.32
C TRP A 29 -32.63 31.62 4.04
N ILE A 30 -32.42 32.78 4.63
CA ILE A 30 -31.20 33.07 5.43
C ILE A 30 -31.08 32.17 6.66
N LEU A 31 -32.22 31.86 7.32
CA LEU A 31 -32.26 30.95 8.47
C LEU A 31 -32.01 29.49 8.08
N LEU A 32 -32.47 29.06 6.90
CA LEU A 32 -32.19 27.76 6.32
C LEU A 32 -30.71 27.63 5.91
N GLU A 33 -30.17 28.64 5.28
CA GLU A 33 -28.78 28.67 4.83
C GLU A 33 -27.81 28.63 6.03
N LYS A 34 -28.15 29.25 7.14
CA LYS A 34 -27.39 29.19 8.39
C LYS A 34 -27.44 27.82 9.08
N ARG A 35 -28.45 27.00 8.79
CA ARG A 35 -28.59 25.64 9.35
C ARG A 35 -27.95 24.54 8.47
N LEU A 36 -27.58 24.85 7.24
CA LEU A 36 -27.01 23.90 6.27
C LEU A 36 -25.49 23.83 6.23
N PRO A 37 -24.65 24.60 6.95
CA PRO A 37 -23.20 24.52 6.82
C PRO A 37 -22.62 23.19 7.25
N HIS A 38 -23.35 22.36 7.99
CA HIS A 38 -22.85 21.07 8.46
C HIS A 38 -22.87 19.95 7.39
N LEU A 39 -23.77 20.03 6.43
CA LEU A 39 -23.86 19.02 5.36
C LEU A 39 -22.75 19.19 4.33
N GLN A 40 -22.44 20.43 3.98
CA GLN A 40 -21.36 20.73 3.01
C GLN A 40 -19.97 20.38 3.55
N ARG A 41 -19.71 20.61 4.85
CA ARG A 41 -18.44 20.24 5.49
C ARG A 41 -18.24 18.71 5.60
N ARG A 42 -19.31 17.93 5.79
CA ARG A 42 -19.24 16.48 5.87
C ARG A 42 -18.91 15.84 4.51
N ILE A 43 -19.43 16.37 3.42
CA ILE A 43 -19.19 15.84 2.07
C ILE A 43 -17.73 16.11 1.67
N LEU A 44 -17.21 17.32 1.96
CA LEU A 44 -15.80 17.67 1.71
C LEU A 44 -14.86 16.79 2.56
N SER A 45 -15.20 16.48 3.82
CA SER A 45 -14.38 15.63 4.67
C SER A 45 -14.36 14.16 4.21
N LEU A 46 -15.44 13.66 3.63
CA LEU A 46 -15.51 12.32 3.06
C LEU A 46 -14.61 12.18 1.81
N HIS A 47 -14.57 13.19 0.96
CA HIS A 47 -13.71 13.20 -0.24
C HIS A 47 -12.21 13.31 0.14
N THR A 48 -11.88 14.11 1.15
CA THR A 48 -10.50 14.23 1.64
C THR A 48 -10.05 12.97 2.36
N MET A 49 -10.92 12.30 3.11
CA MET A 49 -10.60 11.00 3.72
C MET A 49 -10.46 9.89 2.68
N ALA A 50 -11.31 9.86 1.65
CA ALA A 50 -11.18 8.92 0.54
C ALA A 50 -9.87 9.12 -0.23
N GLY A 51 -9.46 10.36 -0.46
CA GLY A 51 -8.16 10.70 -1.07
C GLY A 51 -6.98 10.22 -0.23
N ALA A 52 -7.01 10.47 1.09
CA ALA A 52 -5.96 10.00 2.01
C ALA A 52 -5.88 8.46 2.06
N ALA A 53 -7.02 7.77 2.06
CA ALA A 53 -7.07 6.32 2.02
C ALA A 53 -6.50 5.75 0.71
N ALA A 54 -6.79 6.36 -0.43
CA ALA A 54 -6.23 5.96 -1.72
C ALA A 54 -4.71 6.11 -1.75
N VAL A 55 -4.17 7.21 -1.25
CA VAL A 55 -2.73 7.43 -1.14
C VAL A 55 -2.08 6.40 -0.21
N ALA A 56 -2.69 6.10 0.93
CA ALA A 56 -2.18 5.09 1.85
C ALA A 56 -2.12 3.70 1.19
N VAL A 57 -3.16 3.31 0.45
CA VAL A 57 -3.18 2.04 -0.30
C VAL A 57 -2.09 2.01 -1.36
N LEU A 58 -1.90 3.09 -2.12
CA LEU A 58 -0.82 3.18 -3.12
C LEU A 58 0.56 3.10 -2.48
N CYS A 59 0.77 3.73 -1.32
CA CYS A 59 2.02 3.62 -0.57
C CYS A 59 2.30 2.19 -0.12
N VAL A 60 1.29 1.49 0.40
CA VAL A 60 1.43 0.09 0.84
C VAL A 60 1.72 -0.82 -0.35
N LEU A 61 0.98 -0.65 -1.48
CA LEU A 61 1.21 -1.43 -2.70
C LEU A 61 2.59 -1.14 -3.30
N GLY A 62 3.02 0.12 -3.33
CA GLY A 62 4.35 0.52 -3.80
C GLY A 62 5.46 -0.05 -2.90
N TRP A 63 5.28 0.00 -1.59
CA TRP A 63 6.19 -0.61 -0.63
C TRP A 63 6.29 -2.12 -0.81
N TRP A 64 5.15 -2.78 -0.97
CA TRP A 64 5.09 -4.23 -1.17
C TRP A 64 5.73 -4.64 -2.50
N ALA A 65 5.43 -3.91 -3.59
CA ALA A 65 6.05 -4.12 -4.89
C ALA A 65 7.56 -3.89 -4.84
N TYR A 66 8.02 -2.81 -4.21
CA TYR A 66 9.44 -2.57 -4.00
C TYR A 66 10.12 -3.73 -3.28
N TYR A 67 9.50 -4.23 -2.19
CA TYR A 67 10.06 -5.35 -1.44
C TYR A 67 10.12 -6.66 -2.25
N MET A 68 9.15 -6.86 -3.17
CA MET A 68 9.12 -8.02 -4.06
C MET A 68 10.15 -7.94 -5.19
N PHE A 69 10.37 -6.75 -5.75
CA PHE A 69 11.23 -6.55 -6.93
C PHE A 69 12.61 -5.97 -6.59
N ALA A 70 12.88 -5.62 -5.35
CA ALA A 70 14.19 -5.12 -4.95
C ALA A 70 15.28 -6.15 -5.27
N PRO A 71 16.39 -5.73 -5.89
CA PRO A 71 17.50 -6.63 -6.18
C PRO A 71 18.05 -7.23 -4.88
N VAL A 72 18.31 -8.54 -4.89
CA VAL A 72 18.92 -9.20 -3.75
C VAL A 72 20.42 -8.94 -3.80
N PRO A 73 21.05 -8.46 -2.71
CA PRO A 73 22.47 -8.25 -2.69
C PRO A 73 23.23 -9.60 -2.89
N LEU A 74 24.25 -9.54 -3.70
CA LEU A 74 25.15 -10.67 -3.93
C LEU A 74 26.30 -10.63 -2.94
N GLN A 75 26.66 -11.78 -2.38
CA GLN A 75 27.81 -11.97 -1.53
C GLN A 75 28.85 -12.78 -2.31
N THR A 76 30.11 -12.34 -2.26
CA THR A 76 31.24 -13.06 -2.87
C THR A 76 32.20 -13.47 -1.78
N VAL A 77 32.52 -14.77 -1.73
CA VAL A 77 33.50 -15.32 -0.84
C VAL A 77 34.61 -15.91 -1.69
N SER A 78 35.85 -15.46 -1.48
CA SER A 78 37.03 -15.97 -2.18
C SER A 78 38.01 -16.61 -1.19
N THR A 79 38.72 -17.63 -1.68
CA THR A 79 39.77 -18.31 -0.96
C THR A 79 41.13 -18.04 -1.64
N LEU A 80 42.17 -17.93 -0.86
CA LEU A 80 43.55 -17.85 -1.35
C LEU A 80 44.24 -19.24 -1.23
N ALA A 81 45.06 -19.41 -0.24
CA ALA A 81 45.86 -20.62 -0.07
C ALA A 81 45.18 -21.70 0.80
N GLU A 82 44.03 -21.42 1.37
CA GLU A 82 43.32 -22.30 2.30
C GLU A 82 41.94 -22.68 1.77
N THR A 83 41.43 -23.83 2.18
CA THR A 83 40.07 -24.26 1.93
C THR A 83 39.13 -23.60 2.94
N ARG A 84 37.91 -23.21 2.51
CA ARG A 84 36.95 -22.58 3.38
C ARG A 84 35.56 -23.19 3.22
N THR A 85 34.91 -23.49 4.33
CA THR A 85 33.52 -23.92 4.33
C THR A 85 32.60 -22.70 4.42
N VAL A 86 31.60 -22.64 3.54
CA VAL A 86 30.60 -21.62 3.45
C VAL A 86 29.24 -22.28 3.53
N THR A 87 28.38 -21.84 4.49
CA THR A 87 26.98 -22.28 4.59
C THR A 87 26.07 -21.25 3.94
N LEU A 88 25.34 -21.71 2.96
CA LEU A 88 24.36 -20.86 2.25
C LEU A 88 23.07 -20.68 3.07
N PRO A 89 22.22 -19.68 2.72
CA PRO A 89 20.95 -19.42 3.43
C PRO A 89 19.90 -20.54 3.31
N ASP A 90 20.10 -21.51 2.41
CA ASP A 90 19.28 -22.72 2.25
C ASP A 90 19.84 -23.94 2.99
N GLN A 91 20.86 -23.76 3.83
CA GLN A 91 21.58 -24.80 4.56
C GLN A 91 22.44 -25.73 3.68
N THR A 92 22.67 -25.34 2.43
CA THR A 92 23.68 -26.01 1.60
C THR A 92 25.09 -25.69 2.13
N GLU A 93 25.90 -26.67 2.32
CA GLU A 93 27.32 -26.52 2.70
C GLU A 93 28.21 -26.63 1.48
N ILE A 94 29.15 -25.69 1.35
CA ILE A 94 30.08 -25.63 0.24
C ILE A 94 31.49 -25.52 0.79
N VAL A 95 32.35 -26.47 0.42
CA VAL A 95 33.77 -26.41 0.73
C VAL A 95 34.50 -25.88 -0.49
N LEU A 96 34.92 -24.62 -0.43
CA LEU A 96 35.70 -23.95 -1.47
C LEU A 96 37.15 -24.43 -1.39
N ASN A 97 37.70 -24.84 -2.52
CA ASN A 97 39.12 -25.18 -2.64
C ASN A 97 39.98 -23.90 -2.69
N ARG A 98 41.28 -24.05 -2.74
CA ARG A 98 42.23 -22.93 -2.86
C ARG A 98 42.01 -22.19 -4.18
N TYR A 99 42.22 -20.87 -4.13
CA TYR A 99 42.12 -20.00 -5.30
C TYR A 99 40.74 -20.05 -6.00
N SER A 100 39.70 -20.29 -5.22
CA SER A 100 38.33 -20.36 -5.70
C SER A 100 37.49 -19.21 -5.18
N SER A 101 36.45 -18.85 -5.92
CA SER A 101 35.53 -17.78 -5.56
C SER A 101 34.10 -18.24 -5.80
N LEU A 102 33.23 -17.96 -4.84
CA LEU A 102 31.81 -18.26 -4.89
C LEU A 102 31.00 -16.98 -4.71
N THR A 103 30.12 -16.71 -5.66
CA THR A 103 29.15 -15.60 -5.59
C THR A 103 27.75 -16.16 -5.48
N TYR A 104 27.01 -15.74 -4.48
CA TYR A 104 25.66 -16.20 -4.20
C TYR A 104 24.80 -15.05 -3.64
N PRO A 105 23.47 -15.09 -3.84
CA PRO A 105 22.57 -14.10 -3.29
C PRO A 105 22.35 -14.34 -1.79
N GLU A 106 22.19 -13.26 -1.03
CA GLU A 106 21.86 -13.34 0.41
C GLU A 106 20.57 -14.12 0.69
N ARG A 107 19.66 -14.19 -0.28
CA ARG A 107 18.43 -14.98 -0.23
C ARG A 107 18.05 -15.50 -1.62
N PHE A 108 17.67 -16.76 -1.73
CA PHE A 108 17.16 -17.34 -2.97
C PHE A 108 15.68 -17.00 -3.16
N ARG A 109 15.37 -15.91 -3.87
CA ARG A 109 13.98 -15.45 -4.14
C ARG A 109 13.36 -16.05 -5.40
N GLY A 110 14.18 -16.49 -6.36
CA GLY A 110 13.72 -17.04 -7.65
C GLY A 110 13.12 -18.44 -7.56
N LYS A 111 12.81 -18.99 -8.72
CA LYS A 111 12.41 -20.40 -8.88
C LYS A 111 13.59 -21.36 -8.71
N ASP A 112 14.81 -20.84 -8.86
CA ASP A 112 16.07 -21.55 -8.84
C ASP A 112 16.98 -21.03 -7.72
N ARG A 113 17.91 -21.85 -7.28
CA ARG A 113 19.00 -21.50 -6.36
C ARG A 113 20.27 -21.39 -7.18
N LYS A 114 20.56 -20.20 -7.71
CA LYS A 114 21.73 -19.96 -8.57
C LYS A 114 22.90 -19.45 -7.79
N VAL A 115 24.06 -20.03 -8.04
CA VAL A 115 25.36 -19.60 -7.52
C VAL A 115 26.39 -19.59 -8.66
N GLN A 116 27.35 -18.69 -8.58
CA GLN A 116 28.45 -18.60 -9.54
C GLN A 116 29.75 -19.07 -8.86
N LEU A 117 30.41 -20.03 -9.46
CA LEU A 117 31.66 -20.58 -8.99
C LEU A 117 32.78 -20.25 -9.98
N GLN A 118 33.88 -19.76 -9.46
CA GLN A 118 35.17 -19.73 -10.17
C GLN A 118 36.16 -20.63 -9.41
N GLY A 119 36.80 -21.59 -10.10
CA GLY A 119 37.68 -22.55 -9.50
C GLY A 119 36.96 -23.86 -9.12
N GLU A 120 37.30 -24.42 -7.97
CA GLU A 120 36.85 -25.74 -7.53
C GLU A 120 36.16 -25.67 -6.18
N ALA A 121 35.05 -26.39 -6.04
CA ALA A 121 34.33 -26.53 -4.78
C ALA A 121 33.61 -27.85 -4.66
N TYR A 122 33.46 -28.33 -3.45
CA TYR A 122 32.61 -29.46 -3.10
C TYR A 122 31.29 -28.96 -2.55
N PHE A 123 30.18 -29.51 -3.04
CA PHE A 123 28.81 -29.07 -2.67
C PHE A 123 28.08 -30.19 -1.94
N GLU A 124 27.62 -29.91 -0.74
CA GLU A 124 26.64 -30.72 -0.02
C GLU A 124 25.29 -30.00 -0.04
N VAL A 125 24.51 -30.30 -1.09
CA VAL A 125 23.31 -29.55 -1.39
C VAL A 125 22.13 -29.99 -0.54
N ALA A 126 21.51 -29.06 0.18
CA ALA A 126 20.28 -29.33 0.90
C ALA A 126 19.14 -29.69 -0.07
N ARG A 127 18.49 -30.84 0.18
CA ARG A 127 17.44 -31.36 -0.69
C ARG A 127 16.21 -30.44 -0.70
N ASN A 128 15.87 -29.93 -1.88
CA ASN A 128 14.67 -29.16 -2.11
C ASN A 128 14.17 -29.39 -3.54
N GLU A 129 13.11 -30.19 -3.67
CA GLU A 129 12.55 -30.59 -4.96
C GLU A 129 11.83 -29.46 -5.70
N SER A 130 11.37 -28.45 -4.97
CA SER A 130 10.64 -27.31 -5.54
C SER A 130 11.58 -26.25 -6.17
N LYS A 131 12.87 -26.24 -5.78
CA LYS A 131 13.84 -25.24 -6.25
C LYS A 131 15.14 -25.93 -6.61
N PRO A 132 15.42 -26.15 -7.90
CA PRO A 132 16.67 -26.73 -8.34
C PRO A 132 17.87 -25.85 -7.95
N PHE A 133 18.98 -26.49 -7.64
CA PHE A 133 20.24 -25.82 -7.38
C PHE A 133 21.06 -25.79 -8.67
N ILE A 134 21.48 -24.60 -9.11
CA ILE A 134 22.19 -24.37 -10.36
C ILE A 134 23.56 -23.75 -10.05
N VAL A 135 24.63 -24.40 -10.47
CA VAL A 135 25.97 -23.85 -10.38
C VAL A 135 26.38 -23.36 -11.76
N GLU A 136 26.60 -22.08 -11.90
CA GLU A 136 27.16 -21.45 -13.08
C GLU A 136 28.69 -21.40 -12.86
N VAL A 137 29.47 -22.13 -13.68
CA VAL A 137 30.92 -22.14 -13.59
C VAL A 137 31.48 -21.15 -14.60
N ASP A 138 32.24 -20.18 -14.12
CA ASP A 138 32.97 -19.24 -14.96
C ASP A 138 34.40 -19.77 -15.14
N GLU A 139 34.71 -20.20 -16.37
CA GLU A 139 36.05 -20.68 -16.70
C GLU A 139 37.02 -19.50 -16.69
N MET A 140 38.04 -19.59 -15.85
CA MET A 140 39.18 -18.66 -15.93
C MET A 140 39.89 -18.87 -17.27
N LYS A 141 39.86 -17.84 -18.11
CA LYS A 141 40.70 -17.75 -19.31
C LYS A 141 42.12 -17.38 -18.94
#